data_d8e5d51ea490fa4ce543cea0d7f84a90
#
_entry.id   d8e5d51ea490fa4ce543cea0d7f84a90
#
_cell.length_a   1.000
_cell.length_b   1.000
_cell.length_c   1.000
_cell.angle_alpha   90.00
_cell.angle_beta   90.00
_cell.angle_gamma   90.00
#
_symmetry.space_group_name_H-M   'P 1'
#
loop_
_entity.id
_entity.type
_entity.pdbx_description
1 polymer ?
#
loop_
_entity_poly.entity_id
_entity_poly.type
_entity_poly.pdbx_seq_one_letter_code
_entity_poly.pdbx_strand_id
1 'polypeptide(L)'
;METVSIHKPKVVVIGSCNTDMVVKANRLPVPGETVLGGTFYMNPGGKGANQAIAASRLGAEVTFISKIGYDLFGLQALEIYKSEKINTEFIFTDQKSPSGVALISVDSFGENSIIVAPGASRSLSIEDINKAEEKIREADIILMQLEVPIETAEYAATIANKYNKKVILNPAPASTLSN
;
A
#
# COMPACT_ATOMS: atom_id res chain seq x y z
N MET A 1 -21.73 -33.65 -12.33
CA MET A 1 -20.73 -32.61 -12.61
C MET A 1 -20.05 -32.31 -11.28
N GLU A 2 -18.85 -32.78 -11.10
CA GLU A 2 -18.03 -32.39 -9.92
C GLU A 2 -17.68 -30.91 -10.09
N THR A 3 -18.13 -30.10 -9.15
CA THR A 3 -17.71 -28.71 -9.04
C THR A 3 -16.24 -28.71 -8.61
N VAL A 4 -15.34 -28.47 -9.55
CA VAL A 4 -13.94 -28.19 -9.24
C VAL A 4 -13.92 -26.98 -8.32
N SER A 5 -13.66 -27.18 -7.04
CA SER A 5 -13.45 -26.10 -6.09
C SER A 5 -12.17 -25.37 -6.53
N ILE A 6 -12.33 -24.22 -7.18
CA ILE A 6 -11.19 -23.38 -7.52
C ILE A 6 -10.66 -22.80 -6.20
N HIS A 7 -9.51 -23.27 -5.78
CA HIS A 7 -8.80 -22.72 -4.61
C HIS A 7 -8.47 -21.25 -4.89
N LYS A 8 -9.01 -20.33 -4.06
CA LYS A 8 -8.63 -18.92 -4.13
C LYS A 8 -7.31 -18.74 -3.41
N PRO A 9 -6.27 -18.22 -4.08
CA PRO A 9 -5.00 -17.99 -3.42
C PRO A 9 -5.13 -16.96 -2.29
N LYS A 10 -4.57 -17.28 -1.14
CA LYS A 10 -4.47 -16.37 0.01
C LYS A 10 -3.23 -15.51 -0.13
N VAL A 11 -3.41 -14.22 -0.31
CA VAL A 11 -2.31 -13.26 -0.48
C VAL A 11 -2.29 -12.30 0.70
N VAL A 12 -1.17 -12.24 1.40
CA VAL A 12 -0.91 -11.19 2.38
C VAL A 12 -0.09 -10.11 1.70
N VAL A 13 -0.61 -8.89 1.68
CA VAL A 13 0.12 -7.72 1.20
C VAL A 13 0.59 -6.92 2.42
N ILE A 14 1.89 -6.61 2.48
CA ILE A 14 2.49 -5.79 3.54
C ILE A 14 3.06 -4.55 2.88
N GLY A 15 2.53 -3.37 3.19
CA GLY A 15 2.98 -2.17 2.48
C GLY A 15 2.23 -0.90 2.84
N SER A 16 2.55 0.14 2.09
CA SER A 16 2.01 1.48 2.25
C SER A 16 0.58 1.62 1.75
N CYS A 17 -0.12 2.58 2.33
CA CYS A 17 -1.32 3.16 1.77
C CYS A 17 -1.24 4.68 1.85
N ASN A 18 -1.59 5.35 0.76
CA ASN A 18 -1.58 6.80 0.65
C ASN A 18 -2.89 7.28 0.04
N THR A 19 -3.15 8.57 0.13
CA THR A 19 -4.12 9.26 -0.71
C THR A 19 -3.37 10.01 -1.79
N ASP A 20 -3.60 9.67 -3.06
CA ASP A 20 -3.01 10.34 -4.20
C ASP A 20 -3.88 11.55 -4.58
N MET A 21 -3.31 12.75 -4.43
CA MET A 21 -3.91 14.03 -4.82
C MET A 21 -3.31 14.46 -6.15
N VAL A 22 -4.06 14.27 -7.21
CA VAL A 22 -3.60 14.47 -8.59
C VAL A 22 -4.19 15.76 -9.16
N VAL A 23 -3.34 16.65 -9.67
CA VAL A 23 -3.76 17.79 -10.48
C VAL A 23 -3.23 17.61 -11.91
N LYS A 24 -4.14 17.45 -12.86
CA LYS A 24 -3.80 17.44 -14.28
C LYS A 24 -3.93 18.83 -14.85
N ALA A 25 -2.83 19.43 -15.31
CA ALA A 25 -2.74 20.77 -15.87
C ALA A 25 -2.17 20.74 -17.29
N ASN A 26 -2.17 21.87 -17.98
CA ASN A 26 -1.59 21.96 -19.34
C ASN A 26 -0.07 21.77 -19.33
N ARG A 27 0.60 22.19 -18.26
CA ARG A 27 2.05 22.04 -18.04
C ARG A 27 2.37 22.07 -16.56
N LEU A 28 3.55 21.57 -16.20
CA LEU A 28 4.07 21.69 -14.84
C LEU A 28 4.56 23.14 -14.57
N PRO A 29 4.38 23.68 -13.34
CA PRO A 29 4.92 24.98 -12.97
C PRO A 29 6.44 24.91 -12.82
N VAL A 30 7.14 26.00 -13.16
CA VAL A 30 8.54 26.19 -12.76
C VAL A 30 8.61 26.81 -11.36
N PRO A 31 9.77 26.76 -10.66
CA PRO A 31 9.90 27.37 -9.33
C PRO A 31 9.44 28.83 -9.29
N GLY A 32 8.57 29.15 -8.32
CA GLY A 32 8.00 30.49 -8.15
C GLY A 32 6.80 30.82 -9.05
N GLU A 33 6.37 29.89 -9.89
CA GLU A 33 5.26 30.11 -10.82
C GLU A 33 3.93 29.58 -10.26
N THR A 34 2.83 30.26 -10.61
CA THR A 34 1.46 29.79 -10.42
C THR A 34 0.83 29.48 -11.77
N VAL A 35 0.44 28.23 -11.99
CA VAL A 35 -0.34 27.79 -13.15
C VAL A 35 -1.79 27.67 -12.73
N LEU A 36 -2.69 28.43 -13.36
CA LEU A 36 -4.13 28.37 -13.12
C LEU A 36 -4.81 27.39 -14.08
N GLY A 37 -5.86 26.74 -13.59
CA GLY A 37 -6.63 25.74 -14.33
C GLY A 37 -6.19 24.32 -13.98
N GLY A 38 -6.80 23.36 -14.67
CA GLY A 38 -6.55 21.93 -14.43
C GLY A 38 -7.71 21.24 -13.76
N THR A 39 -7.61 19.92 -13.65
CA THR A 39 -8.61 19.05 -13.03
C THR A 39 -7.97 18.34 -11.85
N PHE A 40 -8.67 18.36 -10.72
CA PHE A 40 -8.25 17.66 -9.49
C PHE A 40 -8.93 16.29 -9.38
N TYR A 41 -8.14 15.30 -9.00
CA TYR A 41 -8.59 13.94 -8.68
C TYR A 41 -7.99 13.51 -7.34
N MET A 42 -8.74 12.73 -6.60
CA MET A 42 -8.27 12.08 -5.37
C MET A 42 -8.58 10.60 -5.44
N ASN A 43 -7.55 9.78 -5.31
CA ASN A 43 -7.64 8.32 -5.42
C ASN A 43 -6.88 7.63 -4.28
N PRO A 44 -7.28 6.40 -3.92
CA PRO A 44 -6.40 5.58 -3.10
C PRO A 44 -5.09 5.32 -3.83
N GLY A 45 -3.99 5.42 -3.12
CA GLY A 45 -2.64 5.20 -3.61
C GLY A 45 -1.77 4.47 -2.62
N GLY A 46 -0.47 4.46 -2.89
CA GLY A 46 0.51 3.65 -2.18
C GLY A 46 0.72 2.29 -2.86
N LYS A 47 1.98 1.85 -2.96
CA LYS A 47 2.32 0.60 -3.67
C LYS A 47 1.67 -0.63 -3.04
N GLY A 48 1.59 -0.67 -1.70
CA GLY A 48 0.92 -1.73 -0.97
C GLY A 48 -0.57 -1.80 -1.30
N ALA A 49 -1.28 -0.67 -1.18
CA ALA A 49 -2.70 -0.59 -1.47
C ALA A 49 -3.03 -0.96 -2.92
N ASN A 50 -2.25 -0.44 -3.87
CA ASN A 50 -2.43 -0.74 -5.30
C ASN A 50 -2.30 -2.24 -5.59
N GLN A 51 -1.32 -2.91 -4.96
CA GLN A 51 -1.13 -4.35 -5.13
C GLN A 51 -2.23 -5.16 -4.41
N ALA A 52 -2.67 -4.73 -3.23
CA ALA A 52 -3.77 -5.39 -2.51
C ALA A 52 -5.08 -5.33 -3.32
N ILE A 53 -5.42 -4.15 -3.86
CA ILE A 53 -6.60 -3.97 -4.71
C ILE A 53 -6.48 -4.81 -5.98
N ALA A 54 -5.33 -4.80 -6.65
CA ALA A 54 -5.10 -5.58 -7.86
C ALA A 54 -5.27 -7.09 -7.59
N ALA A 55 -4.66 -7.61 -6.53
CA ALA A 55 -4.77 -9.02 -6.15
C ALA A 55 -6.22 -9.42 -5.84
N SER A 56 -6.96 -8.58 -5.11
CA SER A 56 -8.37 -8.83 -4.79
C SER A 56 -9.24 -8.85 -6.05
N ARG A 57 -9.06 -7.89 -6.96
CA ARG A 57 -9.79 -7.83 -8.23
C ARG A 57 -9.48 -9.01 -9.15
N LEU A 58 -8.28 -9.60 -9.04
CA LEU A 58 -7.88 -10.82 -9.73
C LEU A 58 -8.41 -12.10 -9.06
N GLY A 59 -9.17 -11.98 -7.96
CA GLY A 59 -9.86 -13.09 -7.33
C GLY A 59 -9.14 -13.73 -6.14
N ALA A 60 -8.02 -13.17 -5.68
CA ALA A 60 -7.35 -13.63 -4.47
C ALA A 60 -8.16 -13.28 -3.19
N GLU A 61 -7.97 -14.07 -2.14
CA GLU A 61 -8.35 -13.71 -0.77
C GLU A 61 -7.21 -12.88 -0.17
N VAL A 62 -7.42 -11.57 -0.03
CA VAL A 62 -6.36 -10.63 0.35
C VAL A 62 -6.50 -10.20 1.79
N THR A 63 -5.42 -10.30 2.58
CA THR A 63 -5.22 -9.61 3.84
C THR A 63 -4.20 -8.50 3.64
N PHE A 64 -4.56 -7.27 4.02
CA PHE A 64 -3.66 -6.12 3.90
C PHE A 64 -3.13 -5.70 5.27
N ILE A 65 -1.81 -5.76 5.43
CA ILE A 65 -1.09 -5.32 6.63
C ILE A 65 -0.47 -3.95 6.31
N SER A 66 -0.98 -2.91 6.97
CA SER A 66 -0.59 -1.53 6.71
C SER A 66 -0.83 -0.65 7.93
N LYS A 67 -0.50 0.62 7.82
CA LYS A 67 -0.76 1.61 8.88
C LYS A 67 -1.24 2.93 8.32
N ILE A 68 -2.32 3.45 8.88
CA ILE A 68 -2.98 4.71 8.50
C ILE A 68 -2.99 5.67 9.68
N GLY A 69 -3.20 6.96 9.44
CA GLY A 69 -3.46 7.93 10.47
C GLY A 69 -4.91 7.88 10.97
N TYR A 70 -5.15 8.44 12.15
CA TYR A 70 -6.50 8.65 12.68
C TYR A 70 -7.09 9.94 12.08
N ASP A 71 -7.35 9.94 10.79
CA ASP A 71 -7.83 11.09 10.04
C ASP A 71 -8.83 10.70 8.93
N LEU A 72 -9.35 11.70 8.24
CA LEU A 72 -10.34 11.50 7.19
C LEU A 72 -9.81 10.61 6.05
N PHE A 73 -8.53 10.76 5.67
CA PHE A 73 -7.94 9.97 4.59
C PHE A 73 -7.82 8.49 4.97
N GLY A 74 -7.40 8.20 6.21
CA GLY A 74 -7.34 6.84 6.74
C GLY A 74 -8.71 6.18 6.79
N LEU A 75 -9.75 6.90 7.25
CA LEU A 75 -11.12 6.38 7.27
C LEU A 75 -11.66 6.10 5.87
N GLN A 76 -11.44 7.00 4.92
CA GLN A 76 -11.85 6.80 3.52
C GLN A 76 -11.11 5.61 2.88
N ALA A 77 -9.82 5.48 3.14
CA ALA A 77 -9.03 4.35 2.65
C ALA A 77 -9.59 3.00 3.14
N LEU A 78 -9.92 2.90 4.45
CA LEU A 78 -10.52 1.68 5.02
C LEU A 78 -11.84 1.30 4.33
N GLU A 79 -12.72 2.26 4.07
CA GLU A 79 -13.99 1.99 3.38
C GLU A 79 -13.76 1.51 1.95
N ILE A 80 -12.79 2.08 1.24
CA ILE A 80 -12.43 1.62 -0.11
C ILE A 80 -11.91 0.18 -0.06
N TYR A 81 -10.99 -0.16 0.86
CA TYR A 81 -10.44 -1.51 0.93
C TYR A 81 -11.50 -2.55 1.30
N LYS A 82 -12.43 -2.21 2.20
CA LYS A 82 -13.59 -3.07 2.50
C LYS A 82 -14.48 -3.29 1.27
N SER A 83 -14.74 -2.24 0.48
CA SER A 83 -15.53 -2.36 -0.75
C SER A 83 -14.85 -3.23 -1.81
N GLU A 84 -13.52 -3.28 -1.81
CA GLU A 84 -12.70 -4.17 -2.64
C GLU A 84 -12.55 -5.59 -2.05
N LYS A 85 -13.30 -5.92 -0.97
CA LYS A 85 -13.30 -7.23 -0.31
C LYS A 85 -11.94 -7.64 0.29
N ILE A 86 -11.11 -6.66 0.65
CA ILE A 86 -9.84 -6.87 1.32
C ILE A 86 -10.08 -7.03 2.82
N ASN A 87 -9.44 -7.99 3.47
CA ASN A 87 -9.42 -8.08 4.92
C ASN A 87 -8.57 -6.93 5.47
N THR A 88 -9.21 -6.02 6.20
CA THR A 88 -8.64 -4.79 6.78
C THR A 88 -8.34 -4.90 8.29
N GLU A 89 -8.47 -6.08 8.88
CA GLU A 89 -8.27 -6.31 10.32
C GLU A 89 -6.87 -5.88 10.79
N PHE A 90 -5.88 -5.99 9.91
CA PHE A 90 -4.47 -5.66 10.18
C PHE A 90 -4.02 -4.33 9.55
N ILE A 91 -4.97 -3.45 9.26
CA ILE A 91 -4.67 -2.05 8.99
C ILE A 91 -4.71 -1.29 10.31
N PHE A 92 -3.54 -1.03 10.86
CA PHE A 92 -3.39 -0.39 12.16
C PHE A 92 -3.57 1.12 12.05
N THR A 93 -3.98 1.76 13.15
CA THR A 93 -4.16 3.21 13.21
C THR A 93 -3.07 3.86 14.07
N ASP A 94 -2.38 4.84 13.51
CA ASP A 94 -1.44 5.69 14.24
C ASP A 94 -2.16 6.95 14.74
N GLN A 95 -2.07 7.22 16.05
CA GLN A 95 -2.70 8.39 16.68
C GLN A 95 -1.82 9.66 16.57
N LYS A 96 -0.56 9.52 16.15
CA LYS A 96 0.44 10.60 16.14
C LYS A 96 0.76 11.08 14.73
N SER A 97 0.78 10.16 13.77
CA SER A 97 1.15 10.46 12.38
C SER A 97 -0.11 10.52 11.52
N PRO A 98 -0.23 11.47 10.60
CA PRO A 98 -1.33 11.49 9.63
C PRO A 98 -1.19 10.33 8.63
N SER A 99 -2.26 10.03 7.91
CA SER A 99 -2.22 9.14 6.75
C SER A 99 -1.26 9.65 5.68
N GLY A 100 -0.65 8.75 4.92
CA GLY A 100 0.24 9.12 3.83
C GLY A 100 -0.51 9.84 2.71
N VAL A 101 0.15 10.81 2.07
CA VAL A 101 -0.36 11.50 0.89
C VAL A 101 0.71 11.61 -0.19
N ALA A 102 0.30 11.56 -1.45
CA ALA A 102 1.13 11.91 -2.59
C ALA A 102 0.51 13.12 -3.31
N LEU A 103 1.31 14.17 -3.50
CA LEU A 103 0.96 15.31 -4.34
C LEU A 103 1.52 15.06 -5.73
N ILE A 104 0.63 14.95 -6.71
CA ILE A 104 0.98 14.54 -8.07
C ILE A 104 0.51 15.61 -9.04
N SER A 105 1.44 16.24 -9.74
CA SER A 105 1.13 17.12 -10.86
C SER A 105 1.39 16.37 -12.16
N VAL A 106 0.45 16.40 -13.10
CA VAL A 106 0.57 15.75 -14.42
C VAL A 106 0.29 16.78 -15.51
N ASP A 107 1.14 16.85 -16.51
CA ASP A 107 0.95 17.74 -17.65
C ASP A 107 0.17 17.10 -18.80
N SER A 108 -0.02 17.86 -19.90
CA SER A 108 -0.76 17.41 -21.08
C SER A 108 -0.04 16.29 -21.85
N PHE A 109 1.25 16.09 -21.64
CA PHE A 109 2.07 15.03 -22.26
C PHE A 109 2.15 13.76 -21.41
N GLY A 110 1.61 13.81 -20.16
CA GLY A 110 1.68 12.71 -19.21
C GLY A 110 2.94 12.70 -18.34
N GLU A 111 3.79 13.73 -18.46
CA GLU A 111 4.92 13.92 -17.56
C GLU A 111 4.40 14.30 -16.16
N ASN A 112 5.05 13.77 -15.13
CA ASN A 112 4.60 14.00 -13.77
C ASN A 112 5.70 14.50 -12.84
N SER A 113 5.27 15.17 -11.77
CA SER A 113 6.10 15.53 -10.64
C SER A 113 5.37 15.11 -9.37
N ILE A 114 6.07 14.32 -8.51
CA ILE A 114 5.45 13.67 -7.37
C ILE A 114 6.23 13.99 -6.10
N ILE A 115 5.51 14.40 -5.05
CA ILE A 115 6.04 14.51 -3.69
C ILE A 115 5.21 13.60 -2.80
N VAL A 116 5.88 12.68 -2.09
CA VAL A 116 5.23 11.75 -1.15
C VAL A 116 5.56 12.14 0.28
N ALA A 117 4.52 12.36 1.07
CA ALA A 117 4.60 12.40 2.52
C ALA A 117 4.07 11.06 3.05
N PRO A 118 4.93 10.12 3.47
CA PRO A 118 4.52 8.72 3.72
C PRO A 118 3.67 8.54 4.97
N GLY A 119 3.66 9.51 5.88
CA GLY A 119 2.81 9.51 7.08
C GLY A 119 2.93 8.23 7.90
N ALA A 120 1.81 7.73 8.38
CA ALA A 120 1.70 6.55 9.24
C ALA A 120 2.29 5.27 8.63
N SER A 121 2.39 5.14 7.30
CA SER A 121 3.01 3.97 6.68
C SER A 121 4.47 3.77 7.13
N ARG A 122 5.18 4.86 7.49
CA ARG A 122 6.56 4.80 8.02
C ARG A 122 6.65 4.37 9.48
N SER A 123 5.52 4.24 10.18
CA SER A 123 5.45 3.74 11.56
C SER A 123 4.91 2.33 11.65
N LEU A 124 4.72 1.61 10.53
CA LEU A 124 4.41 0.18 10.55
C LEU A 124 5.56 -0.56 11.23
N SER A 125 5.25 -1.30 12.30
CA SER A 125 6.26 -1.84 13.21
C SER A 125 6.33 -3.37 13.19
N ILE A 126 7.40 -3.89 13.78
CA ILE A 126 7.58 -5.34 14.02
C ILE A 126 6.43 -5.89 14.89
N GLU A 127 5.95 -5.13 15.88
CA GLU A 127 4.82 -5.51 16.71
C GLU A 127 3.52 -5.64 15.91
N ASP A 128 3.34 -4.79 14.89
CA ASP A 128 2.19 -4.89 14.00
C ASP A 128 2.27 -6.17 13.14
N ILE A 129 3.46 -6.53 12.65
CA ILE A 129 3.69 -7.79 11.93
C ILE A 129 3.42 -9.00 12.84
N ASN A 130 3.86 -8.97 14.09
CA ASN A 130 3.63 -10.06 15.05
C ASN A 130 2.13 -10.30 15.29
N LYS A 131 1.32 -9.22 15.37
CA LYS A 131 -0.14 -9.36 15.50
C LYS A 131 -0.78 -10.04 14.29
N ALA A 132 -0.16 -9.93 13.12
CA ALA A 132 -0.64 -10.51 11.87
C ALA A 132 0.07 -11.84 11.51
N GLU A 133 0.96 -12.39 12.37
CA GLU A 133 1.79 -13.57 12.09
C GLU A 133 0.96 -14.76 11.62
N GLU A 134 -0.23 -14.97 12.20
CA GLU A 134 -1.10 -16.08 11.81
C GLU A 134 -1.54 -15.98 10.36
N LYS A 135 -1.87 -14.76 9.88
CA LYS A 135 -2.24 -14.54 8.47
C LYS A 135 -1.06 -14.77 7.53
N ILE A 136 0.15 -14.41 7.95
CA ILE A 136 1.38 -14.73 7.21
C ILE A 136 1.56 -16.25 7.13
N ARG A 137 1.33 -16.98 8.22
CA ARG A 137 1.40 -18.44 8.28
C ARG A 137 0.37 -19.13 7.37
N GLU A 138 -0.83 -18.58 7.24
CA GLU A 138 -1.91 -19.13 6.42
C GLU A 138 -1.81 -18.76 4.93
N ALA A 139 -1.01 -17.77 4.58
CA ALA A 139 -0.90 -17.26 3.21
C ALA A 139 -0.22 -18.25 2.26
N ASP A 140 -0.57 -18.20 0.99
CA ASP A 140 0.17 -18.83 -0.10
C ASP A 140 1.32 -17.95 -0.58
N ILE A 141 1.10 -16.63 -0.59
CA ILE A 141 2.06 -15.63 -1.08
C ILE A 141 2.05 -14.41 -0.15
N ILE A 142 3.25 -13.91 0.13
CA ILE A 142 3.47 -12.62 0.79
C ILE A 142 3.99 -11.65 -0.27
N LEU A 143 3.34 -10.51 -0.42
CA LEU A 143 3.69 -9.48 -1.41
C LEU A 143 4.09 -8.20 -0.69
N MET A 144 5.29 -7.67 -0.98
CA MET A 144 5.87 -6.53 -0.27
C MET A 144 6.49 -5.51 -1.22
N GLN A 145 6.70 -4.30 -0.71
CA GLN A 145 7.39 -3.19 -1.37
C GLN A 145 8.24 -2.44 -0.32
N LEU A 146 8.94 -1.37 -0.72
CA LEU A 146 9.87 -0.65 0.14
C LEU A 146 9.35 0.74 0.56
N GLU A 147 8.03 0.93 0.65
CA GLU A 147 7.42 2.18 1.16
C GLU A 147 7.08 2.13 2.67
N VAL A 148 7.44 1.05 3.34
CA VAL A 148 7.38 0.88 4.80
C VAL A 148 8.81 0.81 5.37
N PRO A 149 9.03 0.84 6.70
CA PRO A 149 10.36 0.66 7.25
C PRO A 149 11.02 -0.64 6.77
N ILE A 150 12.28 -0.55 6.34
CA ILE A 150 13.01 -1.70 5.78
C ILE A 150 13.12 -2.81 6.82
N GLU A 151 13.42 -2.47 8.07
CA GLU A 151 13.49 -3.41 9.18
C GLU A 151 12.19 -4.18 9.40
N THR A 152 11.05 -3.54 9.16
CA THR A 152 9.72 -4.19 9.24
C THR A 152 9.50 -5.15 8.07
N ALA A 153 9.91 -4.75 6.85
CA ALA A 153 9.82 -5.61 5.67
C ALA A 153 10.76 -6.82 5.78
N GLU A 154 11.98 -6.65 6.24
CA GLU A 154 12.96 -7.72 6.49
C GLU A 154 12.46 -8.69 7.55
N TYR A 155 11.88 -8.18 8.65
CA TYR A 155 11.28 -9.00 9.68
C TYR A 155 10.10 -9.83 9.14
N ALA A 156 9.23 -9.22 8.36
CA ALA A 156 8.12 -9.92 7.71
C ALA A 156 8.61 -11.03 6.77
N ALA A 157 9.68 -10.78 6.01
CA ALA A 157 10.32 -11.80 5.18
C ALA A 157 10.88 -12.95 6.02
N THR A 158 11.47 -12.66 7.17
CA THR A 158 11.97 -13.67 8.13
C THR A 158 10.83 -14.55 8.65
N ILE A 159 9.69 -13.95 9.02
CA ILE A 159 8.49 -14.70 9.44
C ILE A 159 7.95 -15.54 8.29
N ALA A 160 7.87 -15.01 7.09
CA ALA A 160 7.44 -15.75 5.90
C ALA A 160 8.35 -16.96 5.64
N ASN A 161 9.67 -16.79 5.74
CA ASN A 161 10.64 -17.88 5.57
C ASN A 161 10.51 -18.95 6.65
N LYS A 162 10.28 -18.56 7.92
CA LYS A 162 10.00 -19.50 9.04
C LYS A 162 8.85 -20.47 8.72
N TYR A 163 7.87 -20.01 7.95
CA TYR A 163 6.70 -20.80 7.54
C TYR A 163 6.77 -21.31 6.10
N ASN A 164 7.95 -21.24 5.45
CA ASN A 164 8.17 -21.67 4.06
C ASN A 164 7.18 -21.01 3.07
N LYS A 165 6.89 -19.73 3.26
CA LYS A 165 5.99 -18.97 2.38
C LYS A 165 6.74 -18.33 1.23
N LYS A 166 6.08 -18.26 0.06
CA LYS A 166 6.61 -17.55 -1.11
C LYS A 166 6.53 -16.04 -0.84
N VAL A 167 7.67 -15.36 -0.96
CA VAL A 167 7.76 -13.90 -0.86
C VAL A 167 8.01 -13.32 -2.25
N ILE A 168 7.24 -12.31 -2.61
CA ILE A 168 7.42 -11.49 -3.80
C ILE A 168 7.69 -10.06 -3.33
N LEU A 169 8.88 -9.56 -3.63
CA LEU A 169 9.26 -8.18 -3.32
C LEU A 169 9.31 -7.35 -4.61
N ASN A 170 8.53 -6.26 -4.63
CA ASN A 170 8.74 -5.16 -5.56
C ASN A 170 9.73 -4.17 -4.92
N PRO A 171 10.99 -4.08 -5.37
CA PRO A 171 12.03 -3.26 -4.73
C PRO A 171 11.88 -1.77 -5.09
N ALA A 172 10.70 -1.23 -4.83
CA ALA A 172 10.34 0.16 -5.12
C ALA A 172 9.76 0.88 -3.86
N PRO A 173 10.23 2.14 -3.57
CA PRO A 173 11.34 2.83 -4.23
C PRO A 173 12.67 2.10 -4.05
N ALA A 174 13.63 2.36 -4.95
CA ALA A 174 14.96 1.73 -4.88
C ALA A 174 15.62 2.05 -3.53
N SER A 175 16.10 1.02 -2.85
CA SER A 175 16.77 1.12 -1.55
C SER A 175 17.82 0.03 -1.42
N THR A 176 18.83 0.25 -0.57
CA THR A 176 19.81 -0.77 -0.22
C THR A 176 19.15 -1.80 0.70
N LEU A 177 19.24 -3.07 0.32
CA LEU A 177 18.79 -4.20 1.14
C LEU A 177 20.01 -4.85 1.79
N SER A 178 19.80 -5.48 2.97
CA SER A 178 20.81 -6.36 3.59
C SER A 178 21.00 -7.63 2.74
N ASN A 179 22.19 -8.24 2.85
CA ASN A 179 22.51 -9.52 2.21
C ASN A 179 21.81 -10.68 2.91
#